data_a09309c126c6b19b25c76e200ca6118c
#
_entry.id   a09309c126c6b19b25c76e200ca6118c
#
_cell.length_a   1.000
_cell.length_b   1.000
_cell.length_c   1.000
_cell.angle_alpha   90.00
_cell.angle_beta   90.00
_cell.angle_gamma   90.00
#
_symmetry.space_group_name_H-M   'P 1'
#
loop_
_entity.id
_entity.type
_entity.pdbx_description
1 polymer ?
#
loop_
_entity_poly.entity_id
_entity_poly.type
_entity_poly.pdbx_seq_one_letter_code
_entity_poly.pdbx_strand_id
1 'polypeptide(L)'
;MIFAALLITKNYRTVFYILVLLLFSTLIFYFLASEDSIYFVIDTFTFNESSSFSHLIEWIQAILTIIENPLGIGLAMSGNASGVDQAIKIGGENQFLIYGVQMGVISMILYSIMLFKSIRDSFSVFSQSKGYVKELAFIVLLTKFGLIIPLLTANAELYLFVSLTTWFLIGSIQRSYQKIYQ
;
A
#
# COMPACT_ATOMS: atom_id res chain seq x y z
N MET A 1 4.26 -5.19 8.42
CA MET A 1 5.45 -5.95 7.93
C MET A 1 5.81 -7.13 8.84
N ILE A 2 6.09 -6.94 10.12
CA ILE A 2 6.49 -8.03 11.06
C ILE A 2 5.46 -9.16 11.09
N PHE A 3 4.16 -8.84 11.19
CA PHE A 3 3.09 -9.83 11.22
C PHE A 3 3.04 -10.69 9.94
N ALA A 4 3.17 -10.07 8.77
CA ALA A 4 3.25 -10.78 7.50
C ALA A 4 4.48 -11.71 7.43
N ALA A 5 5.65 -11.24 7.91
CA ALA A 5 6.85 -12.05 7.98
C ALA A 5 6.65 -13.31 8.83
N LEU A 6 6.00 -13.17 9.98
CA LEU A 6 5.74 -14.30 10.90
C LEU A 6 4.73 -15.30 10.33
N LEU A 7 3.71 -14.83 9.60
CA LEU A 7 2.78 -15.73 8.90
C LEU A 7 3.48 -16.50 7.79
N ILE A 8 4.31 -15.82 7.00
CA ILE A 8 5.06 -16.44 5.89
C ILE A 8 6.05 -17.49 6.42
N THR A 9 6.71 -17.23 7.55
CA THR A 9 7.64 -18.17 8.18
C THR A 9 6.95 -19.25 9.01
N LYS A 10 5.62 -19.24 9.07
CA LYS A 10 4.80 -20.19 9.86
C LYS A 10 5.12 -20.18 11.35
N ASN A 11 5.60 -19.08 11.87
CA ASN A 11 5.89 -18.92 13.30
C ASN A 11 4.62 -18.51 14.07
N TYR A 12 3.67 -19.40 14.13
CA TYR A 12 2.34 -19.15 14.72
C TYR A 12 2.39 -18.78 16.22
N ARG A 13 3.38 -19.27 16.95
CA ARG A 13 3.55 -18.93 18.38
C ARG A 13 3.83 -17.44 18.55
N THR A 14 4.78 -16.91 17.78
CA THR A 14 5.10 -15.47 17.83
C THR A 14 3.93 -14.62 17.32
N VAL A 15 3.21 -15.08 16.28
CA VAL A 15 1.97 -14.44 15.82
C VAL A 15 0.95 -14.34 16.95
N PHE A 16 0.73 -15.44 17.67
CA PHE A 16 -0.19 -15.46 18.81
C PHE A 16 0.21 -14.46 19.91
N TYR A 17 1.50 -14.43 20.30
CA TYR A 17 1.96 -13.48 21.31
C TYR A 17 1.79 -12.01 20.86
N ILE A 18 2.02 -11.70 19.58
CA ILE A 18 1.79 -10.35 19.05
C ILE A 18 0.29 -10.00 19.10
N LEU A 19 -0.59 -10.93 18.73
CA LEU A 19 -2.04 -10.69 18.82
C LEU A 19 -2.49 -10.46 20.27
N VAL A 20 -1.98 -11.24 21.22
CA VAL A 20 -2.27 -11.04 22.64
C VAL A 20 -1.75 -9.68 23.12
N LEU A 21 -0.53 -9.30 22.73
CA LEU A 21 0.04 -8.00 23.06
C LEU A 21 -0.80 -6.85 22.48
N LEU A 22 -1.21 -6.95 21.22
CA LEU A 22 -2.08 -5.96 20.58
C LEU A 22 -3.43 -5.84 21.31
N LEU A 23 -4.06 -6.96 21.61
CA LEU A 23 -5.31 -6.98 22.37
C LEU A 23 -5.14 -6.30 23.74
N PHE A 24 -4.08 -6.64 24.45
CA PHE A 24 -3.77 -6.06 25.75
C PHE A 24 -3.49 -4.55 25.65
N SER A 25 -2.73 -4.12 24.64
CA SER A 25 -2.48 -2.70 24.37
C SER A 25 -3.76 -1.93 24.04
N THR A 26 -4.67 -2.54 23.27
CA THR A 26 -5.97 -1.94 22.95
C THR A 26 -6.84 -1.80 24.21
N LEU A 27 -6.84 -2.80 25.09
CA LEU A 27 -7.55 -2.74 26.37
C LEU A 27 -6.97 -1.64 27.27
N ILE A 28 -5.64 -1.58 27.40
CA ILE A 28 -4.96 -0.53 28.17
C ILE A 28 -5.32 0.85 27.61
N PHE A 29 -5.26 1.02 26.29
CA PHE A 29 -5.66 2.27 25.64
C PHE A 29 -7.10 2.63 25.98
N TYR A 30 -8.03 1.70 25.86
CA TYR A 30 -9.45 1.94 26.17
C TYR A 30 -9.68 2.39 27.62
N PHE A 31 -8.93 1.83 28.58
CA PHE A 31 -9.10 2.18 30.00
C PHE A 31 -8.34 3.44 30.43
N LEU A 32 -7.23 3.78 29.75
CA LEU A 32 -6.37 4.91 30.11
C LEU A 32 -6.52 6.11 29.17
N ALA A 33 -7.10 5.95 28.00
CA ALA A 33 -7.30 7.05 27.07
C ALA A 33 -8.35 8.03 27.60
N SER A 34 -8.11 9.31 27.36
CA SER A 34 -9.12 10.34 27.59
C SER A 34 -10.31 10.16 26.64
N GLU A 35 -11.49 10.63 27.04
CA GLU A 35 -12.67 10.62 26.17
C GLU A 35 -12.38 11.25 24.81
N ASP A 36 -11.66 12.37 24.77
CA ASP A 36 -11.27 13.06 23.54
C ASP A 36 -10.44 12.14 22.60
N SER A 37 -9.54 11.33 23.16
CA SER A 37 -8.74 10.38 22.39
C SER A 37 -9.59 9.26 21.81
N ILE A 38 -10.57 8.78 22.55
CA ILE A 38 -11.50 7.76 22.08
C ILE A 38 -12.40 8.33 20.98
N TYR A 39 -12.97 9.53 21.19
CA TYR A 39 -13.76 10.21 20.16
C TYR A 39 -12.95 10.48 18.90
N PHE A 40 -11.70 10.94 19.02
CA PHE A 40 -10.83 11.13 17.86
C PHE A 40 -10.65 9.83 17.03
N VAL A 41 -10.44 8.69 17.69
CA VAL A 41 -10.35 7.39 16.99
C VAL A 41 -11.68 7.04 16.31
N ILE A 42 -12.82 7.22 17.01
CA ILE A 42 -14.14 6.95 16.44
C ILE A 42 -14.40 7.86 15.23
N ASP A 43 -14.15 9.16 15.37
CA ASP A 43 -14.37 10.15 14.31
C ASP A 43 -13.48 9.91 13.10
N THR A 44 -12.25 9.42 13.30
CA THR A 44 -11.37 8.99 12.21
C THR A 44 -11.97 7.83 11.41
N PHE A 45 -12.48 6.81 12.08
CA PHE A 45 -13.09 5.64 11.42
C PHE A 45 -14.47 5.93 10.82
N THR A 46 -15.21 6.87 11.37
CA THR A 46 -16.53 7.29 10.85
C THR A 46 -16.45 8.41 9.82
N PHE A 47 -15.23 8.86 9.47
CA PHE A 47 -14.98 10.00 8.58
C PHE A 47 -15.61 11.32 9.05
N ASN A 48 -15.83 11.49 10.35
CA ASN A 48 -16.28 12.74 10.95
C ASN A 48 -15.12 13.71 11.23
N GLU A 49 -13.90 13.17 11.32
CA GLU A 49 -12.68 13.98 11.45
C GLU A 49 -12.37 14.67 10.12
N SER A 50 -12.02 15.95 10.16
CA SER A 50 -11.87 16.81 8.95
C SER A 50 -10.87 16.27 7.93
N SER A 51 -9.75 15.70 8.37
CA SER A 51 -8.73 15.12 7.48
C SER A 51 -9.25 13.84 6.81
N SER A 52 -9.89 12.95 7.57
CA SER A 52 -10.47 11.71 7.05
C SER A 52 -11.60 12.01 6.05
N PHE A 53 -12.42 13.00 6.34
CA PHE A 53 -13.48 13.46 5.45
C PHE A 53 -12.91 14.05 4.15
N SER A 54 -11.85 14.85 4.23
CA SER A 54 -11.17 15.40 3.05
C SER A 54 -10.65 14.30 2.13
N HIS A 55 -10.01 13.27 2.69
CA HIS A 55 -9.55 12.11 1.91
C HIS A 55 -10.71 11.38 1.22
N LEU A 56 -11.85 11.23 1.90
CA LEU A 56 -13.02 10.61 1.28
C LEU A 56 -13.53 11.41 0.08
N ILE A 57 -13.60 12.74 0.21
CA ILE A 57 -14.01 13.63 -0.90
C ILE A 57 -13.04 13.50 -2.07
N GLU A 58 -11.72 13.55 -1.80
CA GLU A 58 -10.68 13.40 -2.81
C GLU A 58 -10.78 12.07 -3.56
N TRP A 59 -11.09 10.97 -2.88
CA TRP A 59 -11.29 9.66 -3.49
C TRP A 59 -12.56 9.59 -4.35
N ILE A 60 -13.67 10.14 -3.86
CA ILE A 60 -14.93 10.20 -4.62
C ILE A 60 -14.70 11.00 -5.92
N GLN A 61 -14.06 12.15 -5.81
CA GLN A 61 -13.76 12.97 -6.98
C GLN A 61 -12.83 12.27 -7.98
N ALA A 62 -11.84 11.53 -7.49
CA ALA A 62 -10.99 10.74 -8.36
C ALA A 62 -11.77 9.67 -9.11
N ILE A 63 -12.67 8.97 -8.44
CA ILE A 63 -13.52 7.95 -9.07
C ILE A 63 -14.43 8.58 -10.14
N LEU A 64 -15.05 9.71 -9.85
CA LEU A 64 -15.87 10.43 -10.80
C LEU A 64 -15.06 10.89 -12.01
N THR A 65 -13.87 11.45 -11.77
CA THR A 65 -12.94 11.88 -12.84
C THR A 65 -12.52 10.71 -13.73
N ILE A 66 -12.26 9.52 -13.16
CA ILE A 66 -11.90 8.32 -13.93
C ILE A 66 -13.10 7.84 -14.79
N ILE A 67 -14.31 7.93 -14.25
CA ILE A 67 -15.53 7.56 -15.01
C ILE A 67 -15.75 8.51 -16.20
N GLU A 68 -15.58 9.81 -15.98
CA GLU A 68 -15.73 10.82 -17.02
C GLU A 68 -14.56 10.81 -18.04
N ASN A 69 -13.37 10.47 -17.58
CA ASN A 69 -12.12 10.46 -18.37
C ASN A 69 -11.41 9.12 -18.26
N PRO A 70 -11.90 8.05 -18.87
CA PRO A 70 -11.36 6.69 -18.71
C PRO A 70 -9.95 6.51 -19.25
N LEU A 71 -9.48 7.43 -20.11
CA LEU A 71 -8.10 7.47 -20.61
C LEU A 71 -7.16 8.36 -19.78
N GLY A 72 -7.71 9.00 -18.72
CA GLY A 72 -6.98 9.91 -17.85
C GLY A 72 -7.00 11.36 -18.36
N ILE A 73 -6.63 12.28 -17.46
CA ILE A 73 -6.60 13.72 -17.72
C ILE A 73 -5.18 14.27 -17.89
N GLY A 74 -4.17 13.43 -17.82
CA GLY A 74 -2.76 13.80 -18.03
C GLY A 74 -1.88 13.62 -16.78
N LEU A 75 -0.59 13.50 -17.04
CA LEU A 75 0.42 13.34 -15.99
C LEU A 75 0.50 14.60 -15.12
N ALA A 76 0.78 14.42 -13.83
CA ALA A 76 0.87 15.49 -12.83
C ALA A 76 -0.43 16.31 -12.61
N MET A 77 -1.59 15.83 -13.10
CA MET A 77 -2.88 16.48 -12.90
C MET A 77 -3.62 16.00 -11.65
N SER A 78 -3.00 15.16 -10.83
CA SER A 78 -3.64 14.51 -9.67
C SER A 78 -2.63 14.27 -8.56
N GLY A 79 -3.14 14.17 -7.32
CA GLY A 79 -2.34 13.91 -6.13
C GLY A 79 -1.61 15.13 -5.58
N ASN A 80 -0.87 14.93 -4.47
CA ASN A 80 -0.15 15.99 -3.78
C ASN A 80 1.00 16.62 -4.59
N ALA A 81 1.47 15.95 -5.63
CA ALA A 81 2.52 16.44 -6.54
C ALA A 81 1.94 17.02 -7.84
N SER A 82 0.65 17.36 -7.85
CA SER A 82 0.06 17.99 -9.02
C SER A 82 0.70 19.37 -9.25
N GLY A 83 1.04 19.65 -10.50
CA GLY A 83 1.52 20.99 -10.91
C GLY A 83 0.40 22.01 -11.02
N VAL A 84 -0.85 21.63 -10.69
CA VAL A 84 -2.04 22.48 -10.80
C VAL A 84 -2.48 22.86 -9.39
N ASP A 85 -2.63 24.16 -9.16
CA ASP A 85 -3.19 24.68 -7.91
C ASP A 85 -4.71 24.42 -7.91
N GLN A 86 -5.10 23.34 -7.24
CA GLN A 86 -6.48 22.92 -7.11
C GLN A 86 -6.92 23.03 -5.65
N ALA A 87 -8.11 23.58 -5.44
CA ALA A 87 -8.74 23.63 -4.11
C ALA A 87 -8.99 22.22 -3.53
N ILE A 88 -9.19 21.23 -4.39
CA ILE A 88 -9.37 19.82 -4.04
C ILE A 88 -8.34 19.02 -4.83
N LYS A 89 -7.57 18.21 -4.11
CA LYS A 89 -6.53 17.35 -4.68
C LYS A 89 -7.17 16.05 -5.17
N ILE A 90 -7.53 16.00 -6.44
CA ILE A 90 -8.16 14.82 -7.05
C ILE A 90 -7.25 13.59 -6.85
N GLY A 91 -7.79 12.52 -6.24
CA GLY A 91 -7.06 11.30 -5.93
C GLY A 91 -6.28 11.36 -4.62
N GLY A 92 -6.10 12.54 -4.05
CA GLY A 92 -5.46 12.75 -2.76
C GLY A 92 -4.11 12.05 -2.66
N GLU A 93 -3.99 11.16 -1.71
CA GLU A 93 -2.78 10.36 -1.45
C GLU A 93 -2.93 8.89 -1.87
N ASN A 94 -4.03 8.50 -2.52
CA ASN A 94 -4.24 7.14 -2.98
C ASN A 94 -3.54 6.89 -4.32
N GLN A 95 -2.45 6.10 -4.29
CA GLN A 95 -1.62 5.84 -5.47
C GLN A 95 -2.40 5.18 -6.63
N PHE A 96 -3.35 4.30 -6.34
CA PHE A 96 -4.15 3.64 -7.38
C PHE A 96 -5.07 4.64 -8.10
N LEU A 97 -5.74 5.48 -7.34
CA LEU A 97 -6.61 6.52 -7.89
C LEU A 97 -5.82 7.57 -8.67
N ILE A 98 -4.63 7.94 -8.19
CA ILE A 98 -3.74 8.87 -8.90
C ILE A 98 -3.38 8.32 -10.28
N TYR A 99 -3.01 7.06 -10.40
CA TYR A 99 -2.72 6.44 -11.71
C TYR A 99 -3.97 6.38 -12.58
N GLY A 100 -5.14 6.09 -12.00
CA GLY A 100 -6.40 6.10 -12.71
C GLY A 100 -6.76 7.47 -13.27
N VAL A 101 -6.62 8.53 -12.48
CA VAL A 101 -6.89 9.91 -12.90
C VAL A 101 -5.88 10.39 -13.94
N GLN A 102 -4.60 10.13 -13.74
CA GLN A 102 -3.55 10.64 -14.64
C GLN A 102 -3.48 9.91 -15.97
N MET A 103 -3.55 8.59 -15.95
CA MET A 103 -3.26 7.74 -17.12
C MET A 103 -4.42 6.79 -17.47
N GLY A 104 -5.56 6.95 -16.82
CA GLY A 104 -6.78 6.19 -17.09
C GLY A 104 -6.90 4.87 -16.33
N VAL A 105 -8.09 4.28 -16.46
CA VAL A 105 -8.47 3.03 -15.75
C VAL A 105 -7.56 1.85 -16.10
N ILE A 106 -7.04 1.81 -17.34
CA ILE A 106 -6.15 0.73 -17.79
C ILE A 106 -4.85 0.74 -16.99
N SER A 107 -4.26 1.91 -16.77
CA SER A 107 -3.01 2.03 -16.01
C SER A 107 -3.20 1.66 -14.53
N MET A 108 -4.32 2.04 -13.92
CA MET A 108 -4.68 1.63 -12.57
C MET A 108 -4.78 0.10 -12.44
N ILE A 109 -5.42 -0.57 -13.41
CA ILE A 109 -5.53 -2.03 -13.45
C ILE A 109 -4.15 -2.67 -13.65
N LEU A 110 -3.37 -2.18 -14.63
CA LEU A 110 -2.02 -2.71 -14.90
C LEU A 110 -1.10 -2.57 -13.70
N TYR A 111 -1.13 -1.42 -13.03
CA TYR A 111 -0.35 -1.22 -11.81
C TYR A 111 -0.75 -2.21 -10.71
N SER A 112 -2.05 -2.41 -10.50
CA SER A 112 -2.57 -3.38 -9.54
C SER A 112 -2.09 -4.81 -9.88
N ILE A 113 -2.18 -5.21 -11.14
CA ILE A 113 -1.70 -6.51 -11.61
C ILE A 113 -0.18 -6.66 -11.38
N MET A 114 0.61 -5.62 -11.68
CA MET A 114 2.06 -5.62 -11.47
C MET A 114 2.40 -5.77 -9.98
N LEU A 115 1.70 -5.07 -9.10
CA LEU A 115 1.89 -5.18 -7.66
C LEU A 115 1.58 -6.58 -7.15
N PHE A 116 0.42 -7.13 -7.49
CA PHE A 116 0.03 -8.48 -7.09
C PHE A 116 0.95 -9.55 -7.66
N LYS A 117 1.34 -9.42 -8.93
CA LYS A 117 2.30 -10.33 -9.56
C LYS A 117 3.64 -10.28 -8.85
N SER A 118 4.15 -9.10 -8.51
CA SER A 118 5.41 -8.93 -7.77
C SER A 118 5.39 -9.65 -6.42
N ILE A 119 4.28 -9.54 -5.68
CA ILE A 119 4.09 -10.22 -4.40
C ILE A 119 4.07 -11.73 -4.60
N ARG A 120 3.28 -12.23 -5.56
CA ARG A 120 3.14 -13.65 -5.86
C ARG A 120 4.47 -14.27 -6.30
N ASP A 121 5.16 -13.62 -7.23
CA ASP A 121 6.43 -14.14 -7.77
C ASP A 121 7.52 -14.13 -6.69
N SER A 122 7.57 -13.09 -5.84
CA SER A 122 8.47 -13.04 -4.69
C SER A 122 8.18 -14.15 -3.66
N PHE A 123 6.89 -14.44 -3.39
CA PHE A 123 6.50 -15.54 -2.53
C PHE A 123 6.93 -16.89 -3.10
N SER A 124 6.77 -17.09 -4.40
CA SER A 124 7.18 -18.32 -5.07
C SER A 124 8.69 -18.53 -4.99
N VAL A 125 9.49 -17.49 -5.29
CA VAL A 125 10.95 -17.56 -5.18
C VAL A 125 11.37 -17.81 -3.73
N PHE A 126 10.76 -17.12 -2.76
CA PHE A 126 11.02 -17.35 -1.33
C PHE A 126 10.78 -18.80 -0.92
N SER A 127 9.72 -19.42 -1.43
CA SER A 127 9.32 -20.79 -1.05
C SER A 127 10.23 -21.87 -1.66
N GLN A 128 10.80 -21.62 -2.83
CA GLN A 128 11.53 -22.61 -3.63
C GLN A 128 13.04 -22.40 -3.65
N SER A 129 13.53 -21.22 -3.27
CA SER A 129 14.96 -20.89 -3.27
C SER A 129 15.62 -21.10 -1.91
N LYS A 130 16.97 -21.13 -1.90
CA LYS A 130 17.80 -21.21 -0.71
C LYS A 130 18.85 -20.10 -0.71
N GLY A 131 19.47 -19.86 0.45
CA GLY A 131 20.54 -18.88 0.62
C GLY A 131 20.13 -17.46 0.26
N TYR A 132 21.05 -16.67 -0.30
CA TYR A 132 20.87 -15.25 -0.57
C TYR A 132 19.62 -14.92 -1.42
N VAL A 133 19.29 -15.75 -2.43
CA VAL A 133 18.11 -15.53 -3.27
C VAL A 133 16.82 -15.61 -2.47
N LYS A 134 16.74 -16.54 -1.51
CA LYS A 134 15.60 -16.65 -0.60
C LYS A 134 15.47 -15.42 0.28
N GLU A 135 16.57 -14.93 0.83
CA GLU A 135 16.59 -13.73 1.69
C GLU A 135 16.16 -12.48 0.91
N LEU A 136 16.69 -12.31 -0.31
CA LEU A 136 16.30 -11.22 -1.19
C LEU A 136 14.81 -11.28 -1.53
N ALA A 137 14.30 -12.47 -1.88
CA ALA A 137 12.87 -12.66 -2.17
C ALA A 137 11.99 -12.33 -0.96
N PHE A 138 12.45 -12.67 0.25
CA PHE A 138 11.75 -12.34 1.48
C PHE A 138 11.69 -10.82 1.73
N ILE A 139 12.79 -10.12 1.53
CA ILE A 139 12.84 -8.65 1.65
C ILE A 139 11.84 -8.00 0.69
N VAL A 140 11.85 -8.41 -0.58
CA VAL A 140 10.94 -7.85 -1.59
C VAL A 140 9.48 -8.16 -1.28
N LEU A 141 9.19 -9.40 -0.89
CA LEU A 141 7.85 -9.81 -0.49
C LEU A 141 7.31 -8.97 0.65
N LEU A 142 8.11 -8.79 1.71
CA LEU A 142 7.73 -7.96 2.86
C LEU A 142 7.56 -6.50 2.48
N THR A 143 8.46 -5.96 1.67
CA THR A 143 8.41 -4.56 1.26
C THR A 143 7.16 -4.29 0.43
N LYS A 144 6.88 -5.10 -0.59
CA LYS A 144 5.70 -4.89 -1.45
C LYS A 144 4.38 -5.18 -0.74
N PHE A 145 4.34 -6.21 0.09
CA PHE A 145 3.17 -6.48 0.93
C PHE A 145 2.93 -5.37 1.94
N GLY A 146 4.01 -4.87 2.57
CA GLY A 146 3.93 -3.77 3.53
C GLY A 146 3.56 -2.42 2.92
N LEU A 147 3.78 -2.25 1.61
CA LEU A 147 3.39 -1.03 0.89
C LEU A 147 1.90 -0.98 0.53
N ILE A 148 1.14 -2.08 0.62
CA ILE A 148 -0.28 -2.09 0.21
C ILE A 148 -1.07 -1.00 0.96
N ILE A 149 -0.94 -0.92 2.28
CA ILE A 149 -1.65 0.09 3.09
C ILE A 149 -1.14 1.52 2.77
N PRO A 150 0.19 1.80 2.79
CA PRO A 150 0.69 3.11 2.38
C PRO A 150 0.27 3.54 0.96
N LEU A 151 0.12 2.62 0.02
CA LEU A 151 -0.34 2.94 -1.33
C LEU A 151 -1.82 3.34 -1.39
N LEU A 152 -2.63 2.93 -0.41
CA LEU A 152 -4.02 3.35 -0.29
C LEU A 152 -4.17 4.72 0.41
N THR A 153 -3.23 5.07 1.29
CA THR A 153 -3.33 6.23 2.19
C THR A 153 -2.23 7.26 2.01
N ALA A 154 -1.24 6.97 1.15
CA ALA A 154 -0.12 7.86 0.86
C ALA A 154 0.44 7.61 -0.54
N ASN A 155 1.07 8.62 -1.13
CA ASN A 155 1.76 8.52 -2.42
C ASN A 155 3.14 7.86 -2.25
N ALA A 156 3.17 6.63 -1.72
CA ALA A 156 4.42 6.00 -1.33
C ALA A 156 5.41 5.82 -2.50
N GLU A 157 4.94 5.58 -3.71
CA GLU A 157 5.80 5.45 -4.89
C GLU A 157 6.20 6.78 -5.55
N LEU A 158 5.67 7.89 -5.08
CA LEU A 158 6.17 9.21 -5.47
C LEU A 158 7.59 9.45 -4.92
N TYR A 159 7.91 8.81 -3.79
CA TYR A 159 9.26 8.88 -3.24
C TYR A 159 10.19 8.02 -4.06
N LEU A 160 11.08 8.69 -4.81
CA LEU A 160 12.03 8.04 -5.74
C LEU A 160 12.83 6.92 -5.08
N PHE A 161 13.23 7.09 -3.82
CA PHE A 161 13.94 6.07 -3.06
C PHE A 161 13.09 4.78 -2.89
N VAL A 162 11.80 4.91 -2.59
CA VAL A 162 10.89 3.76 -2.42
C VAL A 162 10.66 3.07 -3.76
N SER A 163 10.31 3.83 -4.80
CA SER A 163 9.99 3.25 -6.11
C SER A 163 11.22 2.59 -6.75
N LEU A 164 12.34 3.31 -6.91
CA LEU A 164 13.54 2.76 -7.54
C LEU A 164 14.06 1.53 -6.81
N THR A 165 14.21 1.59 -5.49
CA THR A 165 14.75 0.47 -4.73
C THR A 165 13.86 -0.76 -4.84
N THR A 166 12.55 -0.60 -4.69
CA THR A 166 11.64 -1.74 -4.66
C THR A 166 11.46 -2.36 -6.05
N TRP A 167 11.37 -1.55 -7.13
CA TRP A 167 11.26 -2.07 -8.49
C TRP A 167 12.56 -2.68 -9.00
N PHE A 168 13.72 -2.14 -8.62
CA PHE A 168 15.01 -2.75 -8.91
C PHE A 168 15.16 -4.14 -8.28
N LEU A 169 14.78 -4.27 -7.02
CA LEU A 169 14.80 -5.55 -6.31
C LEU A 169 13.84 -6.57 -6.94
N ILE A 170 12.66 -6.15 -7.40
CA ILE A 170 11.73 -7.01 -8.14
C ILE A 170 12.38 -7.52 -9.43
N GLY A 171 13.02 -6.65 -10.20
CA GLY A 171 13.73 -7.05 -11.43
C GLY A 171 14.78 -8.14 -11.17
N SER A 172 15.51 -8.02 -10.06
CA SER A 172 16.50 -9.03 -9.62
C SER A 172 15.87 -10.39 -9.32
N ILE A 173 14.69 -10.40 -8.70
CA ILE A 173 13.97 -11.64 -8.37
C ILE A 173 13.30 -12.25 -9.59
N GLN A 174 12.79 -11.44 -10.51
CA GLN A 174 12.12 -11.91 -11.70
C GLN A 174 13.01 -12.87 -12.53
N ARG A 175 14.30 -12.58 -12.59
CA ARG A 175 15.27 -13.49 -13.22
C ARG A 175 15.37 -14.84 -12.51
N SER A 176 15.32 -14.85 -11.20
CA SER A 176 15.35 -16.06 -10.38
C SER A 176 14.05 -16.86 -10.52
N TYR A 177 12.91 -16.16 -10.59
CA TYR A 177 11.62 -16.77 -10.86
C TYR A 177 11.60 -17.53 -12.20
N GLN A 178 12.07 -16.91 -13.28
CA GLN A 178 12.13 -17.56 -14.57
C GLN A 178 12.95 -18.85 -14.57
N LYS A 179 14.08 -18.88 -13.82
CA LYS A 179 14.92 -20.08 -13.70
C LYS A 179 14.28 -21.23 -12.91
N ILE A 180 13.29 -20.96 -12.07
CA ILE A 180 12.57 -21.97 -11.29
C ILE A 180 11.51 -22.67 -12.16
N TYR A 181 10.94 -21.95 -13.12
CA TYR A 181 9.80 -22.41 -13.91
C TYR A 181 10.16 -22.71 -15.39
N GLN A 182 11.41 -22.58 -15.78
CA GLN A 182 11.99 -23.08 -17.03
C GLN A 182 12.76 -24.39 -16.77
#